data_c47dc2b9852e7a758097fe76e5343d0a
#
_entry.id   c47dc2b9852e7a758097fe76e5343d0a
#
_cell.length_a   1.000
_cell.length_b   1.000
_cell.length_c   1.000
_cell.angle_alpha   90.00
_cell.angle_beta   90.00
_cell.angle_gamma   90.00
#
_symmetry.space_group_name_H-M   'P 1'
#
loop_
_entity.id
_entity.type
_entity.pdbx_description
1 polymer ?
#
loop_
_entity_poly.entity_id
_entity_poly.type
_entity_poly.pdbx_seq_one_letter_code
_entity_poly.pdbx_strand_id
1 'polypeptide(L)'
;RIVFIKINPEIAIAEIDKKTKQKKYNWNIEIKNYLSDLGYIKLKDNLNFEAKFPKYNGILHLKKFDLKTLDKNTRNKINKAKNKGLNFEKASFNELPILYEFIKRKKEKSLTYYQEYFKVFDRTAIDLFLVSLDTAEFLNNAKKLYDEELKKNSELVANLNKMKNEKKLNLKMNSDQKLLNYKNYLLEAQNKIKKSEKIYIGGALVLKYKNRINIIISGYDQNYKRFNPNYLLHYEIFNYYKKNYAFADMNGITGDFKKENPYYGLNKFKLGFKPKIYEFIGEYDLPIFPFLYKWNLKNGKLAKRLNRKNLKKTVLN
;
A
#
# COMPACT_ATOMS: atom_id res chain seq x y z
N ARG A 1 21.52 -3.90 32.65
CA ARG A 1 21.70 -5.35 32.40
C ARG A 1 20.70 -5.81 31.32
N ILE A 2 21.13 -6.66 30.40
CA ILE A 2 20.28 -7.27 29.36
C ILE A 2 19.53 -8.43 29.99
N VAL A 3 18.18 -8.39 29.99
CA VAL A 3 17.34 -9.42 30.58
C VAL A 3 17.05 -10.54 29.57
N PHE A 4 16.91 -10.20 28.31
CA PHE A 4 16.70 -11.14 27.20
C PHE A 4 17.11 -10.51 25.87
N ILE A 5 17.38 -11.35 24.87
CA ILE A 5 17.64 -10.94 23.49
C ILE A 5 16.40 -11.29 22.66
N LYS A 6 15.84 -10.32 21.95
CA LYS A 6 14.76 -10.55 21.01
C LYS A 6 15.29 -10.56 19.59
N ILE A 7 14.94 -11.60 18.85
CA ILE A 7 15.22 -11.69 17.41
C ILE A 7 13.92 -11.82 16.61
N ASN A 8 13.94 -11.32 15.39
CA ASN A 8 12.93 -11.56 14.39
C ASN A 8 13.61 -11.72 13.03
N PRO A 9 14.17 -12.91 12.76
CA PRO A 9 14.89 -13.17 11.53
C PRO A 9 13.95 -13.10 10.33
N GLU A 10 14.44 -12.52 9.24
CA GLU A 10 13.71 -12.46 7.98
C GLU A 10 13.86 -13.78 7.20
N ILE A 11 13.44 -14.87 7.82
CA ILE A 11 13.51 -16.24 7.29
C ILE A 11 12.09 -16.66 6.91
N ALA A 12 11.83 -16.78 5.61
CA ALA A 12 10.58 -17.29 5.10
C ALA A 12 10.51 -18.82 5.30
N ILE A 13 9.45 -19.28 5.97
CA ILE A 13 9.22 -20.71 6.27
C ILE A 13 8.12 -21.31 5.40
N ALA A 14 7.24 -20.49 4.83
CA ALA A 14 6.19 -20.96 3.94
C ALA A 14 5.82 -19.89 2.89
N GLU A 15 5.34 -20.35 1.74
CA GLU A 15 4.59 -19.56 0.76
C GLU A 15 3.10 -19.88 0.96
N ILE A 16 2.25 -18.86 0.93
CA ILE A 16 0.80 -19.00 1.08
C ILE A 16 0.13 -18.82 -0.28
N ASP A 17 -0.65 -19.82 -0.69
CA ASP A 17 -1.47 -19.71 -1.88
C ASP A 17 -2.58 -18.65 -1.68
N LYS A 18 -2.66 -17.70 -2.61
CA LYS A 18 -3.62 -16.59 -2.52
C LYS A 18 -5.08 -17.05 -2.56
N LYS A 19 -5.39 -18.13 -3.27
CA LYS A 19 -6.76 -18.62 -3.49
C LYS A 19 -7.19 -19.58 -2.38
N THR A 20 -6.41 -20.63 -2.19
CA THR A 20 -6.72 -21.72 -1.25
C THR A 20 -6.37 -21.38 0.20
N LYS A 21 -5.47 -20.38 0.41
CA LYS A 21 -4.90 -20.02 1.72
C LYS A 21 -4.05 -21.13 2.34
N GLN A 22 -3.76 -22.18 1.58
CA GLN A 22 -2.88 -23.25 2.01
C GLN A 22 -1.45 -22.77 2.11
N LYS A 23 -0.71 -23.29 3.08
CA LYS A 23 0.70 -23.04 3.32
C LYS A 23 1.54 -24.14 2.70
N LYS A 24 2.49 -23.74 1.85
CA LYS A 24 3.54 -24.63 1.35
C LYS A 24 4.82 -24.33 2.12
N TYR A 25 5.12 -25.16 3.10
CA TYR A 25 6.34 -25.03 3.89
C TYR A 25 7.58 -25.40 3.08
N ASN A 26 8.69 -24.78 3.44
CA ASN A 26 10.02 -25.09 2.90
C ASN A 26 10.93 -25.63 4.03
N TRP A 27 12.15 -26.03 3.69
CA TRP A 27 13.10 -26.61 4.64
C TRP A 27 13.48 -25.66 5.80
N ASN A 28 13.34 -24.34 5.65
CA ASN A 28 13.63 -23.37 6.71
C ASN A 28 12.74 -23.56 7.95
N ILE A 29 11.69 -24.35 7.88
CA ILE A 29 10.84 -24.65 9.04
C ILE A 29 11.64 -25.33 10.15
N GLU A 30 12.66 -26.12 9.80
CA GLU A 30 13.56 -26.81 10.74
C GLU A 30 14.37 -25.84 11.61
N ILE A 31 14.55 -24.61 11.16
CA ILE A 31 15.22 -23.56 11.95
C ILE A 31 14.48 -23.28 13.27
N LYS A 32 13.18 -23.59 13.32
CA LYS A 32 12.40 -23.49 14.57
C LYS A 32 12.92 -24.42 15.65
N ASN A 33 13.25 -25.65 15.28
CA ASN A 33 13.80 -26.65 16.19
C ASN A 33 15.19 -26.20 16.64
N TYR A 34 16.05 -25.82 15.70
CA TYR A 34 17.37 -25.32 15.98
C TYR A 34 17.38 -24.11 16.94
N LEU A 35 16.47 -23.13 16.75
CA LEU A 35 16.35 -22.00 17.68
C LEU A 35 15.86 -22.45 19.05
N SER A 36 14.96 -23.42 19.12
CA SER A 36 14.48 -24.00 20.39
C SER A 36 15.61 -24.69 21.15
N ASP A 37 16.45 -25.46 20.47
CA ASP A 37 17.61 -26.15 21.04
C ASP A 37 18.65 -25.18 21.59
N LEU A 38 18.78 -23.99 20.98
CA LEU A 38 19.60 -22.89 21.47
C LEU A 38 18.97 -22.12 22.66
N GLY A 39 17.80 -22.55 23.16
CA GLY A 39 17.10 -21.92 24.27
C GLY A 39 16.23 -20.70 23.91
N TYR A 40 16.00 -20.44 22.62
CA TYR A 40 15.08 -19.40 22.19
C TYR A 40 13.62 -19.83 22.41
N ILE A 41 12.84 -18.94 22.99
CA ILE A 41 11.41 -19.13 23.22
C ILE A 41 10.63 -18.47 22.09
N LYS A 42 9.86 -19.28 21.35
CA LYS A 42 8.96 -18.79 20.32
C LYS A 42 7.83 -17.96 20.92
N LEU A 43 7.66 -16.75 20.45
CA LEU A 43 6.52 -15.92 20.83
C LEU A 43 5.27 -16.34 20.06
N LYS A 44 4.10 -16.02 20.63
CA LYS A 44 2.80 -16.33 20.03
C LYS A 44 2.70 -15.74 18.62
N ASP A 45 2.29 -16.57 17.68
CA ASP A 45 2.02 -16.14 16.32
C ASP A 45 0.82 -15.21 16.25
N ASN A 46 0.98 -14.16 15.49
CA ASN A 46 -0.04 -13.15 15.26
C ASN A 46 -0.50 -13.21 13.79
N LEU A 47 -1.80 -13.05 13.56
CA LEU A 47 -2.35 -13.02 12.21
C LEU A 47 -2.34 -11.61 11.61
N ASN A 48 -2.31 -10.58 12.47
CA ASN A 48 -2.30 -9.17 12.08
C ASN A 48 -0.95 -8.52 12.39
N PHE A 49 -0.95 -7.24 12.81
CA PHE A 49 0.25 -6.45 13.10
C PHE A 49 0.46 -6.25 14.61
N GLU A 50 0.23 -7.30 15.39
CA GLU A 50 0.42 -7.25 16.84
C GLU A 50 1.89 -7.29 17.27
N ALA A 51 2.75 -7.89 16.45
CA ALA A 51 4.20 -7.91 16.66
C ALA A 51 4.89 -6.63 16.12
N LYS A 52 6.16 -6.44 16.48
CA LYS A 52 6.96 -5.30 16.00
C LYS A 52 7.15 -5.37 14.48
N PHE A 53 7.40 -6.57 13.96
CA PHE A 53 7.53 -6.83 12.54
C PHE A 53 6.37 -7.72 12.05
N PRO A 54 5.90 -7.52 10.82
CA PRO A 54 4.87 -8.38 10.25
C PRO A 54 5.37 -9.81 10.10
N LYS A 55 4.51 -10.78 10.42
CA LYS A 55 4.79 -12.20 10.19
C LYS A 55 4.60 -12.59 8.72
N TYR A 56 3.79 -11.85 8.00
CA TYR A 56 3.46 -12.12 6.60
C TYR A 56 3.83 -10.91 5.75
N ASN A 57 4.58 -11.13 4.66
CA ASN A 57 4.90 -10.09 3.70
C ASN A 57 4.48 -10.49 2.29
N GLY A 58 4.14 -9.46 1.51
CA GLY A 58 3.90 -9.59 0.08
C GLY A 58 5.14 -9.20 -0.71
N ILE A 59 5.76 -10.15 -1.39
CA ILE A 59 6.97 -9.93 -2.19
C ILE A 59 6.65 -10.09 -3.68
N LEU A 60 6.93 -9.06 -4.46
CA LEU A 60 6.79 -9.06 -5.91
C LEU A 60 8.09 -9.50 -6.59
N HIS A 61 7.96 -10.32 -7.62
CA HIS A 61 9.02 -10.62 -8.58
C HIS A 61 9.00 -9.56 -9.69
N LEU A 62 9.88 -8.57 -9.61
CA LEU A 62 9.86 -7.40 -10.49
C LEU A 62 10.13 -7.71 -11.95
N LYS A 63 11.01 -8.68 -12.26
CA LYS A 63 11.28 -9.11 -13.64
C LYS A 63 10.03 -9.62 -14.38
N LYS A 64 9.02 -10.12 -13.64
CA LYS A 64 7.74 -10.61 -14.18
C LYS A 64 6.61 -9.59 -14.02
N PHE A 65 6.93 -8.38 -13.55
CA PHE A 65 5.94 -7.36 -13.27
C PHE A 65 5.48 -6.66 -14.56
N ASP A 66 4.20 -6.79 -14.86
CA ASP A 66 3.55 -6.16 -15.99
C ASP A 66 2.12 -5.73 -15.62
N LEU A 67 1.68 -4.59 -16.16
CA LEU A 67 0.33 -4.07 -15.91
C LEU A 67 -0.75 -5.10 -16.30
N LYS A 68 -0.56 -5.82 -17.41
CA LYS A 68 -1.52 -6.82 -17.92
C LYS A 68 -1.73 -7.98 -16.95
N THR A 69 -0.73 -8.31 -16.14
CA THR A 69 -0.77 -9.42 -15.18
C THR A 69 -1.54 -9.09 -13.90
N LEU A 70 -1.75 -7.80 -13.59
CA LEU A 70 -2.42 -7.36 -12.36
C LEU A 70 -3.92 -7.70 -12.36
N ASP A 71 -4.53 -7.68 -11.18
CA ASP A 71 -5.98 -7.83 -11.06
C ASP A 71 -6.71 -6.71 -11.83
N LYS A 72 -7.80 -7.04 -12.53
CA LYS A 72 -8.59 -6.10 -13.35
C LYS A 72 -8.91 -4.79 -12.61
N ASN A 73 -9.35 -4.89 -11.35
CA ASN A 73 -9.68 -3.73 -10.54
C ASN A 73 -8.45 -2.83 -10.27
N THR A 74 -7.27 -3.43 -10.01
CA THR A 74 -6.01 -2.71 -9.81
C THR A 74 -5.58 -2.00 -11.09
N ARG A 75 -5.62 -2.68 -12.25
CA ARG A 75 -5.34 -2.06 -13.57
C ARG A 75 -6.26 -0.87 -13.84
N ASN A 76 -7.56 -1.04 -13.61
CA ASN A 76 -8.54 0.03 -13.82
C ASN A 76 -8.25 1.25 -12.95
N LYS A 77 -7.81 1.06 -11.70
CA LYS A 77 -7.46 2.16 -10.81
C LYS A 77 -6.19 2.88 -11.24
N ILE A 78 -5.18 2.14 -11.70
CA ILE A 78 -3.95 2.72 -12.25
C ILE A 78 -4.26 3.55 -13.50
N ASN A 79 -5.02 2.99 -14.45
CA ASN A 79 -5.39 3.69 -15.67
C ASN A 79 -6.26 4.93 -15.36
N LYS A 80 -7.22 4.82 -14.43
CA LYS A 80 -8.00 5.97 -13.98
C LYS A 80 -7.13 7.07 -13.36
N ALA A 81 -6.09 6.70 -12.62
CA ALA A 81 -5.15 7.68 -12.06
C ALA A 81 -4.40 8.43 -13.17
N LYS A 82 -3.84 7.69 -14.14
CA LYS A 82 -3.17 8.28 -15.32
C LYS A 82 -4.11 9.21 -16.09
N ASN A 83 -5.29 8.73 -16.42
CA ASN A 83 -6.28 9.52 -17.18
C ASN A 83 -6.80 10.76 -16.44
N LYS A 84 -6.48 10.90 -15.16
CA LYS A 84 -6.81 12.10 -14.36
C LYS A 84 -5.68 13.13 -14.28
N GLY A 85 -4.59 12.92 -15.00
CA GLY A 85 -3.42 13.79 -14.96
C GLY A 85 -2.55 13.59 -13.71
N LEU A 86 -2.47 12.37 -13.19
CA LEU A 86 -1.52 12.08 -12.12
C LEU A 86 -0.16 11.75 -12.71
N ASN A 87 0.85 12.48 -12.25
CA ASN A 87 2.24 12.32 -12.61
C ASN A 87 3.05 11.72 -11.46
N PHE A 88 4.05 10.92 -11.81
CA PHE A 88 4.99 10.29 -10.90
C PHE A 88 6.39 10.81 -11.15
N GLU A 89 7.10 11.15 -10.08
CA GLU A 89 8.46 11.65 -10.19
C GLU A 89 9.35 11.14 -9.04
N LYS A 90 10.64 11.03 -9.33
CA LYS A 90 11.67 10.86 -8.31
C LYS A 90 12.00 12.26 -7.78
N ALA A 91 11.89 12.42 -6.48
CA ALA A 91 12.07 13.67 -5.78
C ALA A 91 13.42 13.74 -5.05
N SER A 92 13.87 14.93 -4.71
CA SER A 92 15.08 15.18 -3.93
C SER A 92 14.81 15.06 -2.43
N PHE A 93 15.89 15.01 -1.64
CA PHE A 93 15.81 15.03 -0.18
C PHE A 93 15.04 16.26 0.35
N ASN A 94 15.21 17.42 -0.30
CA ASN A 94 14.58 18.67 0.13
C ASN A 94 13.05 18.62 0.06
N GLU A 95 12.48 17.68 -0.72
CA GLU A 95 11.04 17.48 -0.86
C GLU A 95 10.46 16.45 0.14
N LEU A 96 11.31 15.88 1.03
CA LEU A 96 10.85 14.99 2.09
C LEU A 96 9.74 15.56 2.99
N PRO A 97 9.71 16.87 3.32
CA PRO A 97 8.61 17.46 4.05
C PRO A 97 7.25 17.30 3.35
N ILE A 98 7.21 17.26 2.02
CA ILE A 98 5.98 17.03 1.25
C ILE A 98 5.44 15.63 1.53
N LEU A 99 6.29 14.59 1.46
CA LEU A 99 5.89 13.23 1.85
C LEU A 99 5.43 13.19 3.31
N TYR A 100 6.14 13.90 4.20
CA TYR A 100 5.84 13.89 5.63
C TYR A 100 4.41 14.33 5.93
N GLU A 101 3.88 15.33 5.22
CA GLU A 101 2.48 15.77 5.36
C GLU A 101 1.47 14.63 5.14
N PHE A 102 1.76 13.69 4.25
CA PHE A 102 0.87 12.56 3.95
C PHE A 102 0.99 11.40 4.95
N ILE A 103 2.10 11.31 5.67
CA ILE A 103 2.39 10.16 6.56
C ILE A 103 2.30 10.50 8.05
N LYS A 104 2.38 11.79 8.45
CA LYS A 104 2.42 12.23 9.85
C LYS A 104 1.24 11.72 10.69
N ARG A 105 0.06 11.56 10.10
CA ARG A 105 -1.15 11.04 10.77
C ARG A 105 -1.09 9.53 11.04
N LYS A 106 -0.24 8.79 10.33
CA LYS A 106 -0.18 7.32 10.42
C LYS A 106 0.89 6.82 11.38
N LYS A 107 1.89 7.62 11.66
CA LYS A 107 3.09 7.21 12.43
C LYS A 107 3.47 8.29 13.42
N GLU A 108 3.78 7.87 14.65
CA GLU A 108 4.30 8.72 15.74
C GLU A 108 5.78 9.11 15.54
N LYS A 109 6.26 9.15 14.30
CA LYS A 109 7.66 9.46 13.97
C LYS A 109 7.76 10.87 13.42
N SER A 110 8.77 11.62 13.89
CA SER A 110 9.04 12.98 13.44
C SER A 110 9.60 13.02 12.01
N LEU A 111 9.57 14.20 11.39
CA LEU A 111 10.27 14.43 10.12
C LEU A 111 11.76 14.10 10.26
N THR A 112 12.39 14.52 11.36
CA THR A 112 13.81 14.25 11.67
C THR A 112 14.12 12.77 11.63
N TYR A 113 13.23 11.91 12.14
CA TYR A 113 13.42 10.45 12.08
C TYR A 113 13.57 9.96 10.63
N TYR A 114 12.81 10.49 9.68
CA TYR A 114 12.92 10.11 8.27
C TYR A 114 14.12 10.75 7.59
N GLN A 115 14.53 11.95 8.04
CA GLN A 115 15.76 12.58 7.57
C GLN A 115 17.01 11.77 7.94
N GLU A 116 17.01 11.11 9.11
CA GLU A 116 18.10 10.24 9.54
C GLU A 116 18.33 9.05 8.60
N TYR A 117 17.30 8.55 7.90
CA TYR A 117 17.50 7.53 6.87
C TYR A 117 18.49 7.97 5.80
N PHE A 118 18.43 9.22 5.35
CA PHE A 118 19.34 9.76 4.33
C PHE A 118 20.75 10.04 4.86
N LYS A 119 20.90 10.13 6.19
CA LYS A 119 22.22 10.27 6.82
C LYS A 119 22.88 8.91 7.09
N VAL A 120 22.08 7.93 7.54
CA VAL A 120 22.57 6.61 7.95
C VAL A 120 22.81 5.71 6.74
N PHE A 121 21.91 5.75 5.77
CA PHE A 121 22.06 5.00 4.53
C PHE A 121 22.70 5.89 3.47
N ASP A 122 23.56 5.31 2.62
CA ASP A 122 24.08 6.02 1.45
C ASP A 122 22.89 6.62 0.65
N ARG A 123 23.08 7.85 0.17
CA ARG A 123 22.09 8.53 -0.68
C ARG A 123 21.71 7.72 -1.91
N THR A 124 22.59 6.83 -2.36
CA THR A 124 22.28 5.89 -3.44
C THR A 124 21.34 4.77 -3.02
N ALA A 125 21.22 4.48 -1.71
CA ALA A 125 20.39 3.41 -1.18
C ALA A 125 18.93 3.82 -0.95
N ILE A 126 18.63 5.12 -0.90
CA ILE A 126 17.29 5.64 -0.62
C ILE A 126 16.81 6.52 -1.76
N ASP A 127 15.56 6.31 -2.19
CA ASP A 127 14.86 7.17 -3.15
C ASP A 127 13.53 7.66 -2.55
N LEU A 128 13.24 8.93 -2.80
CA LEU A 128 11.95 9.56 -2.54
C LEU A 128 11.18 9.66 -3.85
N PHE A 129 9.94 9.24 -3.83
CA PHE A 129 9.01 9.38 -4.96
C PHE A 129 7.78 10.18 -4.54
N LEU A 130 7.32 11.03 -5.42
CA LEU A 130 6.10 11.81 -5.25
C LEU A 130 5.13 11.56 -6.39
N VAL A 131 3.86 11.73 -6.08
CA VAL A 131 2.77 11.77 -7.05
C VAL A 131 2.10 13.12 -6.96
N SER A 132 1.97 13.77 -8.09
CA SER A 132 1.30 15.06 -8.23
C SER A 132 0.12 14.97 -9.19
N LEU A 133 -0.82 15.88 -9.04
CA LEU A 133 -1.87 16.17 -10.00
C LEU A 133 -1.42 17.35 -10.85
N ASP A 134 -1.29 17.14 -12.16
CA ASP A 134 -1.22 18.21 -13.15
C ASP A 134 -2.64 18.74 -13.38
N THR A 135 -2.87 19.98 -13.00
CA THR A 135 -4.22 20.53 -13.03
C THR A 135 -4.66 20.95 -14.44
N ALA A 136 -3.72 21.28 -15.33
CA ALA A 136 -4.01 21.55 -16.73
C ALA A 136 -4.41 20.26 -17.46
N GLU A 137 -3.62 19.18 -17.27
CA GLU A 137 -3.96 17.89 -17.82
C GLU A 137 -5.28 17.35 -17.26
N PHE A 138 -5.52 17.53 -15.96
CA PHE A 138 -6.78 17.16 -15.32
C PHE A 138 -7.96 17.91 -15.95
N LEU A 139 -7.84 19.23 -16.20
CA LEU A 139 -8.87 20.02 -16.84
C LEU A 139 -9.15 19.55 -18.28
N ASN A 140 -8.10 19.32 -19.06
CA ASN A 140 -8.23 18.81 -20.43
C ASN A 140 -8.93 17.46 -20.49
N ASN A 141 -8.53 16.53 -19.61
CA ASN A 141 -9.13 15.19 -19.53
C ASN A 141 -10.58 15.25 -19.04
N ALA A 142 -10.89 16.10 -18.06
CA ALA A 142 -12.26 16.29 -17.57
C ALA A 142 -13.18 16.87 -18.65
N LYS A 143 -12.69 17.87 -19.42
CA LYS A 143 -13.40 18.45 -20.55
C LYS A 143 -13.69 17.40 -21.62
N LYS A 144 -12.67 16.65 -22.03
CA LYS A 144 -12.83 15.58 -23.03
C LYS A 144 -13.89 14.54 -22.62
N LEU A 145 -13.85 14.06 -21.38
CA LEU A 145 -14.84 13.10 -20.87
C LEU A 145 -16.26 13.68 -20.86
N TYR A 146 -16.40 14.95 -20.52
CA TYR A 146 -17.70 15.62 -20.52
C TYR A 146 -18.24 15.79 -21.95
N ASP A 147 -17.43 16.26 -22.90
CA ASP A 147 -17.80 16.51 -24.28
C ASP A 147 -18.16 15.17 -24.99
N GLU A 148 -17.38 14.11 -24.79
CA GLU A 148 -17.65 12.78 -25.35
C GLU A 148 -18.98 12.20 -24.83
N GLU A 149 -19.27 12.31 -23.53
CA GLU A 149 -20.53 11.79 -22.98
C GLU A 149 -21.71 12.70 -23.36
N LEU A 150 -21.50 14.01 -23.52
CA LEU A 150 -22.53 14.93 -24.01
C LEU A 150 -23.00 14.55 -25.42
N LYS A 151 -22.04 14.32 -26.33
CA LYS A 151 -22.32 13.84 -27.68
C LYS A 151 -23.09 12.53 -27.68
N LYS A 152 -22.62 11.54 -26.91
CA LYS A 152 -23.31 10.25 -26.76
C LYS A 152 -24.72 10.38 -26.18
N ASN A 153 -24.90 11.26 -25.19
CA ASN A 153 -26.20 11.51 -24.58
C ASN A 153 -27.19 12.11 -25.61
N SER A 154 -26.75 13.08 -26.42
CA SER A 154 -27.52 13.68 -27.48
C SER A 154 -27.97 12.65 -28.54
N GLU A 155 -27.05 11.75 -28.94
CA GLU A 155 -27.38 10.63 -29.84
C GLU A 155 -28.45 9.67 -29.26
N LEU A 156 -28.35 9.38 -27.93
CA LEU A 156 -29.34 8.55 -27.23
C LEU A 156 -30.71 9.22 -27.17
N VAL A 157 -30.78 10.53 -26.97
CA VAL A 157 -32.04 11.30 -27.02
C VAL A 157 -32.65 11.23 -28.40
N ALA A 158 -31.89 11.48 -29.46
CA ALA A 158 -32.40 11.39 -30.84
C ALA A 158 -32.91 9.98 -31.18
N ASN A 159 -32.25 8.92 -30.69
CA ASN A 159 -32.66 7.55 -30.91
C ASN A 159 -33.90 7.14 -30.09
N LEU A 160 -34.14 7.72 -28.91
CA LEU A 160 -35.34 7.50 -28.11
C LEU A 160 -36.59 8.12 -28.75
N ASN A 161 -36.42 9.29 -29.40
CA ASN A 161 -37.50 9.95 -30.12
C ASN A 161 -38.01 9.14 -31.34
N LYS A 162 -37.11 8.29 -31.91
CA LYS A 162 -37.48 7.41 -33.04
C LYS A 162 -38.11 6.08 -32.61
N MET A 163 -37.74 5.56 -31.44
CA MET A 163 -38.23 4.26 -30.96
C MET A 163 -38.08 4.18 -29.42
N LYS A 164 -39.20 4.21 -28.71
CA LYS A 164 -39.22 4.01 -27.24
C LYS A 164 -39.05 2.52 -26.93
N ASN A 165 -37.93 2.19 -26.25
CA ASN A 165 -37.62 0.86 -25.75
C ASN A 165 -36.99 1.00 -24.36
N GLU A 166 -37.40 0.15 -23.41
CA GLU A 166 -36.92 0.16 -22.03
C GLU A 166 -35.40 0.07 -21.94
N LYS A 167 -34.77 -0.76 -22.77
CA LYS A 167 -33.30 -0.89 -22.84
C LYS A 167 -32.62 0.44 -23.22
N LYS A 168 -33.22 1.18 -24.19
CA LYS A 168 -32.69 2.48 -24.60
C LYS A 168 -32.91 3.53 -23.52
N LEU A 169 -34.02 3.49 -22.81
CA LEU A 169 -34.31 4.36 -21.68
C LEU A 169 -33.28 4.16 -20.56
N ASN A 170 -32.96 2.91 -20.19
CA ASN A 170 -31.94 2.59 -19.20
C ASN A 170 -30.54 3.06 -19.63
N LEU A 171 -30.18 2.97 -20.92
CA LEU A 171 -28.94 3.50 -21.45
C LEU A 171 -28.87 5.03 -21.32
N LYS A 172 -29.98 5.72 -21.61
CA LYS A 172 -30.06 7.17 -21.48
C LYS A 172 -29.95 7.61 -20.02
N MET A 173 -30.66 6.98 -19.09
CA MET A 173 -30.56 7.27 -17.65
C MET A 173 -29.11 7.07 -17.12
N ASN A 174 -28.46 6.01 -17.55
CA ASN A 174 -27.05 5.77 -17.20
C ASN A 174 -26.12 6.85 -17.80
N SER A 175 -26.40 7.33 -19.00
CA SER A 175 -25.64 8.41 -19.63
C SER A 175 -25.88 9.74 -18.91
N ASP A 176 -27.13 10.07 -18.52
CA ASP A 176 -27.43 11.26 -17.71
C ASP A 176 -26.66 11.30 -16.41
N GLN A 177 -26.62 10.16 -15.68
CA GLN A 177 -25.88 10.07 -14.44
C GLN A 177 -24.36 10.25 -14.66
N LYS A 178 -23.82 9.74 -15.77
CA LYS A 178 -22.42 9.95 -16.12
C LYS A 178 -22.15 11.40 -16.49
N LEU A 179 -23.04 12.03 -17.26
CA LEU A 179 -22.91 13.40 -17.66
C LEU A 179 -22.88 14.35 -16.46
N LEU A 180 -23.76 14.12 -15.47
CA LEU A 180 -23.74 14.84 -14.20
C LEU A 180 -22.41 14.65 -13.46
N ASN A 181 -21.93 13.44 -13.40
CA ASN A 181 -20.64 13.14 -12.75
C ASN A 181 -19.47 13.83 -13.46
N TYR A 182 -19.45 13.83 -14.80
CA TYR A 182 -18.37 14.49 -15.56
C TYR A 182 -18.48 16.00 -15.51
N LYS A 183 -19.68 16.59 -15.43
CA LYS A 183 -19.88 18.02 -15.17
C LYS A 183 -19.27 18.43 -13.82
N ASN A 184 -19.55 17.68 -12.77
CA ASN A 184 -18.96 17.94 -11.44
C ASN A 184 -17.42 17.79 -11.47
N TYR A 185 -16.92 16.85 -12.26
CA TYR A 185 -15.48 16.65 -12.47
C TYR A 185 -14.83 17.84 -13.17
N LEU A 186 -15.49 18.36 -14.21
CA LEU A 186 -15.04 19.55 -14.95
C LEU A 186 -15.00 20.79 -14.05
N LEU A 187 -16.06 21.02 -13.26
CA LEU A 187 -16.11 22.13 -12.31
C LEU A 187 -15.00 22.04 -11.26
N GLU A 188 -14.73 20.83 -10.76
CA GLU A 188 -13.61 20.64 -9.84
C GLU A 188 -12.27 20.95 -10.49
N ALA A 189 -12.04 20.50 -11.73
CA ALA A 189 -10.80 20.75 -12.45
C ALA A 189 -10.59 22.25 -12.72
N GLN A 190 -11.65 22.97 -13.12
CA GLN A 190 -11.63 24.43 -13.28
C GLN A 190 -11.26 25.18 -11.99
N ASN A 191 -11.74 24.70 -10.84
CA ASN A 191 -11.40 25.28 -9.56
C ASN A 191 -9.97 24.99 -9.11
N LYS A 192 -9.42 23.82 -9.49
CA LYS A 192 -8.06 23.44 -9.09
C LYS A 192 -6.99 24.17 -9.90
N ILE A 193 -7.18 24.34 -11.21
CA ILE A 193 -6.21 25.05 -12.05
C ILE A 193 -6.05 26.52 -11.62
N LYS A 194 -7.11 27.14 -11.12
CA LYS A 194 -7.05 28.52 -10.57
C LYS A 194 -6.17 28.64 -9.31
N LYS A 195 -5.92 27.51 -8.61
CA LYS A 195 -5.18 27.49 -7.34
C LYS A 195 -3.71 27.15 -7.52
N SER A 196 -3.40 26.22 -8.41
CA SER A 196 -2.03 25.75 -8.65
C SER A 196 -1.97 24.91 -9.92
N GLU A 197 -0.87 25.01 -10.65
CA GLU A 197 -0.58 24.15 -11.82
C GLU A 197 -0.25 22.71 -11.41
N LYS A 198 0.38 22.53 -10.25
CA LYS A 198 0.80 21.22 -9.73
C LYS A 198 0.43 21.09 -8.25
N ILE A 199 -0.21 19.98 -7.90
CA ILE A 199 -0.60 19.68 -6.53
C ILE A 199 -0.02 18.30 -6.14
N TYR A 200 0.88 18.26 -5.17
CA TYR A 200 1.36 16.99 -4.62
C TYR A 200 0.25 16.32 -3.81
N ILE A 201 0.03 15.03 -4.05
CA ILE A 201 -1.08 14.26 -3.46
C ILE A 201 -0.67 12.93 -2.86
N GLY A 202 0.58 12.54 -2.98
CA GLY A 202 1.10 11.32 -2.37
C GLY A 202 2.58 11.13 -2.60
N GLY A 203 3.15 10.14 -1.93
CA GLY A 203 4.57 9.80 -2.09
C GLY A 203 4.96 8.57 -1.29
N ALA A 204 6.22 8.16 -1.49
CA ALA A 204 6.83 7.03 -0.81
C ALA A 204 8.34 7.19 -0.64
N LEU A 205 8.86 6.60 0.42
CA LEU A 205 10.27 6.41 0.67
C LEU A 205 10.63 4.95 0.40
N VAL A 206 11.62 4.72 -0.46
CA VAL A 206 12.04 3.39 -0.91
C VAL A 206 13.50 3.17 -0.54
N LEU A 207 13.79 2.06 0.15
CA LEU A 207 15.15 1.60 0.44
C LEU A 207 15.53 0.50 -0.55
N LYS A 208 16.72 0.62 -1.12
CA LYS A 208 17.36 -0.37 -1.99
C LYS A 208 18.38 -1.17 -1.19
N TYR A 209 18.30 -2.49 -1.28
CA TYR A 209 19.28 -3.36 -0.61
C TYR A 209 19.52 -4.64 -1.41
N LYS A 210 20.77 -4.90 -1.78
CA LYS A 210 21.13 -6.04 -2.64
C LYS A 210 20.30 -6.02 -3.93
N ASN A 211 19.52 -7.09 -4.18
CA ASN A 211 18.70 -7.27 -5.39
C ASN A 211 17.21 -6.95 -5.18
N ARG A 212 16.86 -6.27 -4.07
CA ARG A 212 15.47 -5.91 -3.74
C ARG A 212 15.29 -4.46 -3.33
N ILE A 213 14.07 -3.99 -3.48
CA ILE A 213 13.60 -2.72 -2.94
C ILE A 213 12.58 -2.99 -1.83
N ASN A 214 12.52 -2.07 -0.87
CA ASN A 214 11.54 -2.07 0.21
C ASN A 214 10.86 -0.70 0.28
N ILE A 215 9.53 -0.65 0.20
CA ILE A 215 8.76 0.58 0.41
C ILE A 215 8.65 0.82 1.91
N ILE A 216 9.56 1.61 2.48
CA ILE A 216 9.63 1.88 3.94
C ILE A 216 8.32 2.47 4.43
N ILE A 217 7.83 3.48 3.73
CA ILE A 217 6.59 4.18 4.03
C ILE A 217 6.01 4.80 2.77
N SER A 218 4.69 4.85 2.69
CA SER A 218 3.94 5.58 1.67
C SER A 218 2.72 6.27 2.28
N GLY A 219 2.33 7.38 1.71
CA GLY A 219 1.14 8.13 2.11
C GLY A 219 0.54 8.91 0.95
N TYR A 220 -0.69 9.34 1.14
CA TYR A 220 -1.38 10.20 0.19
C TYR A 220 -2.44 11.05 0.91
N ASP A 221 -2.82 12.18 0.32
CA ASP A 221 -3.89 13.01 0.81
C ASP A 221 -5.25 12.32 0.62
N GLN A 222 -6.00 12.15 1.72
CA GLN A 222 -7.28 11.45 1.72
C GLN A 222 -8.34 12.18 0.87
N ASN A 223 -8.24 13.49 0.71
CA ASN A 223 -9.13 14.28 -0.15
C ASN A 223 -9.01 13.86 -1.63
N TYR A 224 -7.86 13.29 -2.02
CA TYR A 224 -7.59 12.78 -3.37
C TYR A 224 -7.72 11.26 -3.49
N LYS A 225 -8.27 10.57 -2.49
CA LYS A 225 -8.45 9.09 -2.50
C LYS A 225 -9.11 8.58 -3.79
N ARG A 226 -10.09 9.29 -4.33
CA ARG A 226 -10.81 8.94 -5.58
C ARG A 226 -9.95 9.01 -6.84
N PHE A 227 -8.79 9.68 -6.79
CA PHE A 227 -7.80 9.73 -7.87
C PHE A 227 -6.90 8.50 -7.89
N ASN A 228 -6.98 7.64 -6.87
CA ASN A 228 -6.18 6.42 -6.73
C ASN A 228 -4.65 6.64 -6.72
N PRO A 229 -4.11 7.69 -6.05
CA PRO A 229 -2.69 8.03 -6.12
C PRO A 229 -1.80 6.87 -5.65
N ASN A 230 -2.24 6.13 -4.63
CA ASN A 230 -1.46 5.02 -4.07
C ASN A 230 -1.29 3.86 -5.07
N TYR A 231 -2.28 3.63 -5.94
CA TYR A 231 -2.18 2.59 -6.99
C TYR A 231 -1.18 2.98 -8.07
N LEU A 232 -1.19 4.25 -8.51
CA LEU A 232 -0.22 4.76 -9.47
C LEU A 232 1.18 4.76 -8.87
N LEU A 233 1.35 5.31 -7.67
CA LEU A 233 2.62 5.39 -6.96
C LEU A 233 3.32 4.02 -6.89
N HIS A 234 2.63 2.99 -6.40
CA HIS A 234 3.23 1.66 -6.29
C HIS A 234 3.51 1.03 -7.66
N TYR A 235 2.61 1.20 -8.63
CA TYR A 235 2.83 0.71 -9.98
C TYR A 235 4.07 1.33 -10.60
N GLU A 236 4.23 2.65 -10.52
CA GLU A 236 5.37 3.35 -11.12
C GLU A 236 6.67 3.05 -10.39
N ILE A 237 6.67 2.91 -9.06
CA ILE A 237 7.85 2.43 -8.30
C ILE A 237 8.29 1.07 -8.81
N PHE A 238 7.38 0.09 -8.95
CA PHE A 238 7.74 -1.24 -9.41
C PHE A 238 8.22 -1.22 -10.87
N ASN A 239 7.58 -0.43 -11.73
CA ASN A 239 7.98 -0.25 -13.11
C ASN A 239 9.35 0.42 -13.25
N TYR A 240 9.67 1.40 -12.39
CA TYR A 240 10.96 2.08 -12.35
C TYR A 240 12.09 1.11 -12.02
N TYR A 241 11.88 0.22 -11.04
CA TYR A 241 12.93 -0.67 -10.55
C TYR A 241 13.03 -2.03 -11.25
N LYS A 242 12.04 -2.45 -12.03
CA LYS A 242 11.99 -3.83 -12.57
C LYS A 242 13.17 -4.25 -13.44
N LYS A 243 13.91 -3.30 -14.02
CA LYS A 243 15.11 -3.59 -14.82
C LYS A 243 16.30 -3.93 -13.94
N ASN A 244 16.43 -3.29 -12.78
CA ASN A 244 17.64 -3.31 -11.95
C ASN A 244 17.51 -4.17 -10.69
N TYR A 245 16.29 -4.50 -10.25
CA TYR A 245 16.02 -5.26 -9.04
C TYR A 245 15.13 -6.47 -9.32
N ALA A 246 15.41 -7.57 -8.61
CA ALA A 246 14.64 -8.80 -8.76
C ALA A 246 13.32 -8.78 -7.98
N PHE A 247 13.32 -8.12 -6.81
CA PHE A 247 12.21 -8.19 -5.87
C PHE A 247 11.79 -6.81 -5.35
N ALA A 248 10.50 -6.68 -5.07
CA ALA A 248 9.97 -5.57 -4.26
C ALA A 248 9.21 -6.12 -3.06
N ASP A 249 9.65 -5.73 -1.87
CA ASP A 249 8.92 -6.00 -0.64
C ASP A 249 7.88 -4.90 -0.41
N MET A 250 6.61 -5.30 -0.45
CA MET A 250 5.47 -4.41 -0.19
C MET A 250 5.20 -4.25 1.31
N ASN A 251 6.08 -4.78 2.18
CA ASN A 251 5.88 -4.88 3.62
C ASN A 251 4.68 -5.75 4.02
N GLY A 252 4.39 -5.72 5.33
CA GLY A 252 3.43 -6.57 5.97
C GLY A 252 2.05 -6.60 5.32
N ILE A 253 1.54 -7.80 5.19
CA ILE A 253 0.13 -8.12 5.00
C ILE A 253 -0.34 -8.90 6.23
N THR A 254 -1.64 -9.07 6.40
CA THR A 254 -2.13 -9.94 7.50
C THR A 254 -2.27 -11.38 7.02
N GLY A 255 -2.18 -12.33 7.95
CA GLY A 255 -2.49 -13.73 7.68
C GLY A 255 -3.99 -14.04 7.64
N ASP A 256 -4.84 -13.07 7.99
CA ASP A 256 -6.29 -13.16 7.90
C ASP A 256 -6.80 -12.36 6.70
N PHE A 257 -7.38 -13.07 5.74
CA PHE A 257 -7.86 -12.51 4.46
C PHE A 257 -9.39 -12.32 4.42
N LYS A 258 -10.09 -12.51 5.53
CA LYS A 258 -11.55 -12.35 5.63
C LYS A 258 -11.95 -10.89 5.42
N LYS A 259 -13.18 -10.66 4.94
CA LYS A 259 -13.70 -9.28 4.71
C LYS A 259 -13.90 -8.50 6.01
N GLU A 260 -14.15 -9.20 7.10
CA GLU A 260 -14.36 -8.68 8.44
C GLU A 260 -13.05 -8.22 9.12
N ASN A 261 -11.89 -8.59 8.55
CA ASN A 261 -10.61 -8.15 9.07
C ASN A 261 -10.47 -6.63 8.90
N PRO A 262 -10.12 -5.87 9.95
CA PRO A 262 -9.95 -4.42 9.85
C PRO A 262 -8.87 -3.99 8.86
N TYR A 263 -7.94 -4.90 8.51
CA TYR A 263 -6.89 -4.68 7.50
C TYR A 263 -7.26 -5.22 6.10
N TYR A 264 -8.52 -5.65 5.89
CA TYR A 264 -8.94 -6.18 4.59
C TYR A 264 -8.65 -5.23 3.43
N GLY A 265 -8.87 -3.92 3.61
CA GLY A 265 -8.57 -2.91 2.60
C GLY A 265 -7.09 -2.87 2.21
N LEU A 266 -6.19 -2.98 3.21
CA LEU A 266 -4.74 -3.05 2.99
C LEU A 266 -4.34 -4.33 2.24
N ASN A 267 -4.86 -5.48 2.67
CA ASN A 267 -4.63 -6.76 1.99
C ASN A 267 -5.12 -6.70 0.55
N LYS A 268 -6.37 -6.25 0.32
CA LYS A 268 -6.94 -6.10 -1.02
C LYS A 268 -6.10 -5.20 -1.93
N PHE A 269 -5.59 -4.10 -1.40
CA PHE A 269 -4.70 -3.20 -2.13
C PHE A 269 -3.42 -3.93 -2.56
N LYS A 270 -2.67 -4.50 -1.61
CA LYS A 270 -1.38 -5.16 -1.88
C LYS A 270 -1.55 -6.39 -2.78
N LEU A 271 -2.52 -7.25 -2.48
CA LEU A 271 -2.79 -8.47 -3.24
C LEU A 271 -3.26 -8.20 -4.69
N GLY A 272 -3.78 -6.99 -4.96
CA GLY A 272 -4.12 -6.55 -6.31
C GLY A 272 -2.92 -6.45 -7.26
N PHE A 273 -1.72 -6.25 -6.71
CA PHE A 273 -0.44 -6.29 -7.45
C PHE A 273 0.11 -7.71 -7.64
N LYS A 274 -0.56 -8.74 -7.10
CA LYS A 274 -0.20 -10.16 -7.19
C LYS A 274 1.17 -10.53 -6.63
N PRO A 275 1.54 -10.04 -5.42
CA PRO A 275 2.74 -10.53 -4.77
C PRO A 275 2.60 -12.00 -4.40
N LYS A 276 3.72 -12.70 -4.25
CA LYS A 276 3.79 -13.92 -3.47
C LYS A 276 3.70 -13.58 -1.99
N ILE A 277 2.97 -14.39 -1.24
CA ILE A 277 2.77 -14.19 0.20
C ILE A 277 3.70 -15.14 0.93
N TYR A 278 4.62 -14.58 1.71
CA TYR A 278 5.52 -15.36 2.55
C TYR A 278 5.15 -15.25 4.01
N GLU A 279 5.18 -16.40 4.71
CA GLU A 279 5.15 -16.46 6.16
C GLU A 279 6.58 -16.54 6.67
N PHE A 280 6.96 -15.62 7.57
CA PHE A 280 8.26 -15.62 8.22
C PHE A 280 8.23 -16.40 9.52
N ILE A 281 9.41 -16.80 9.99
CA ILE A 281 9.56 -17.61 11.20
C ILE A 281 8.98 -16.93 12.46
N GLY A 282 8.95 -15.59 12.49
CA GLY A 282 8.37 -14.78 13.56
C GLY A 282 9.37 -14.39 14.67
N GLU A 283 8.83 -13.93 15.80
CA GLU A 283 9.63 -13.40 16.91
C GLU A 283 10.01 -14.51 17.90
N TYR A 284 11.26 -14.43 18.37
CA TYR A 284 11.82 -15.29 19.42
C TYR A 284 12.52 -14.44 20.47
N ASP A 285 12.47 -14.89 21.73
CA ASP A 285 13.20 -14.32 22.85
C ASP A 285 14.17 -15.33 23.40
N LEU A 286 15.45 -14.92 23.64
CA LEU A 286 16.42 -15.69 24.40
C LEU A 286 16.53 -15.09 25.80
N PRO A 287 15.99 -15.71 26.83
CA PRO A 287 16.16 -15.25 28.20
C PRO A 287 17.59 -15.36 28.68
N ILE A 288 18.21 -14.24 29.08
CA ILE A 288 19.54 -14.23 29.73
C ILE A 288 19.35 -14.43 31.23
N PHE A 289 18.31 -13.81 31.81
CA PHE A 289 17.91 -13.98 33.20
C PHE A 289 16.48 -14.52 33.26
N PRO A 290 16.25 -15.85 33.31
CA PRO A 290 14.94 -16.48 33.17
C PRO A 290 13.89 -15.96 34.18
N PHE A 291 14.30 -15.71 35.44
CA PHE A 291 13.39 -15.18 36.46
C PHE A 291 12.88 -13.78 36.10
N LEU A 292 13.78 -12.86 35.79
CA LEU A 292 13.43 -11.50 35.38
C LEU A 292 12.65 -11.48 34.06
N TYR A 293 12.94 -12.40 33.14
CA TYR A 293 12.19 -12.55 31.92
C TYR A 293 10.74 -12.95 32.19
N LYS A 294 10.51 -13.98 33.03
CA LYS A 294 9.16 -14.41 33.45
C LYS A 294 8.40 -13.28 34.15
N TRP A 295 9.07 -12.52 35.01
CA TRP A 295 8.47 -11.35 35.66
C TRP A 295 8.08 -10.27 34.67
N ASN A 296 8.94 -9.96 33.68
CA ASN A 296 8.66 -9.01 32.60
C ASN A 296 7.47 -9.47 31.71
N LEU A 297 7.33 -10.77 31.47
CA LEU A 297 6.19 -11.31 30.74
C LEU A 297 4.87 -11.10 31.49
N LYS A 298 4.87 -11.20 32.84
CA LYS A 298 3.66 -11.04 33.64
C LYS A 298 3.34 -9.57 33.91
N ASN A 299 4.32 -8.76 34.29
CA ASN A 299 4.12 -7.44 34.91
C ASN A 299 4.75 -6.29 34.12
N GLY A 300 5.63 -6.56 33.17
CA GLY A 300 6.40 -5.56 32.45
C GLY A 300 5.74 -4.97 31.22
N LYS A 301 6.50 -4.13 30.51
CA LYS A 301 6.08 -3.54 29.21
C LYS A 301 5.74 -4.60 28.16
N LEU A 302 6.29 -5.81 28.28
CA LEU A 302 5.98 -6.96 27.43
C LEU A 302 4.57 -7.48 27.69
N ALA A 303 4.15 -7.59 28.96
CA ALA A 303 2.78 -7.97 29.33
C ALA A 303 1.76 -6.98 28.77
N LYS A 304 2.03 -5.68 28.91
CA LYS A 304 1.19 -4.62 28.32
C LYS A 304 1.10 -4.74 26.79
N ARG A 305 2.16 -5.16 26.12
CA ARG A 305 2.21 -5.35 24.67
C ARG A 305 1.46 -6.60 24.21
N LEU A 306 1.56 -7.68 24.95
CA LEU A 306 0.84 -8.94 24.69
C LEU A 306 -0.66 -8.81 25.01
N ASN A 307 -1.00 -8.02 26.05
CA ASN A 307 -2.39 -7.78 26.47
C ASN A 307 -3.09 -6.65 25.71
N ARG A 308 -2.37 -5.82 24.96
CA ARG A 308 -2.95 -4.78 24.06
C ARG A 308 -3.80 -5.33 22.91
N LYS A 309 -4.13 -6.62 22.92
CA LYS A 309 -5.02 -7.25 21.93
C LYS A 309 -6.41 -6.62 21.83
N ASN A 310 -6.88 -5.92 22.86
CA ASN A 310 -8.23 -5.39 22.93
C ASN A 310 -8.35 -3.88 22.66
N LEU A 311 -7.25 -3.14 22.49
CA LEU A 311 -7.27 -1.68 22.43
C LEU A 311 -7.26 -1.05 21.03
N LYS A 312 -7.15 -1.85 19.96
CA LYS A 312 -7.13 -1.32 18.58
C LYS A 312 -8.43 -1.44 17.80
N LYS A 313 -9.56 -1.68 18.46
CA LYS A 313 -10.87 -1.52 17.81
C LYS A 313 -11.28 -0.04 17.63
N THR A 314 -10.55 0.91 18.23
CA THR A 314 -11.02 2.29 18.39
C THR A 314 -10.24 3.36 17.62
N VAL A 315 -9.32 3.02 16.74
CA VAL A 315 -8.45 4.04 16.08
C VAL A 315 -8.44 3.89 14.54
N LEU A 316 -9.57 3.54 13.96
CA LEU A 316 -9.76 3.63 12.51
C LEU A 316 -11.19 4.11 12.19
N ASN A 317 -11.61 5.20 12.80
CA ASN A 317 -12.68 6.06 12.29
C ASN A 317 -12.09 7.31 11.69
#